data_0912f19d788e8537b20152dd4063a4f4
#
_entry.id   0912f19d788e8537b20152dd4063a4f4
#
_cell.length_a   1.000
_cell.length_b   1.000
_cell.length_c   1.000
_cell.angle_alpha   90.00
_cell.angle_beta   90.00
_cell.angle_gamma   90.00
#
_symmetry.space_group_name_H-M   'P 1'
#
loop_
_entity.id
_entity.type
_entity.pdbx_description
1 polymer ?
#
loop_
_entity_poly.entity_id
_entity_poly.type
_entity_poly.pdbx_seq_one_letter_code
_entity_poly.pdbx_strand_id
1 'polypeptide(L)'
;MSNKTGLCYPEGGCRLNLLICDDEPAVVEQVSALLRDHCEKSGISAHFYPFSDPGAIKDLSSYDIAFLDIDMGDSSGIDLARTLRRENPGVVIIFLTNFIQYAPEGFEVQAFRYLLKRDMNEKLIPYFEAAIREVVRKKRVLT
;
A
#
# COMPACT_ATOMS: atom_id res chain seq x y z
N MET A 1 -7.80 -2.00 24.84
CA MET A 1 -6.76 -1.08 24.49
C MET A 1 -7.15 -0.13 23.38
N SER A 2 -6.95 1.11 23.59
CA SER A 2 -7.37 2.07 22.57
C SER A 2 -6.39 2.09 21.39
N ASN A 3 -6.92 2.34 20.24
CA ASN A 3 -6.15 2.50 19.04
C ASN A 3 -5.72 3.95 18.92
N LYS A 4 -4.43 4.19 18.99
CA LYS A 4 -3.90 5.55 18.99
C LYS A 4 -4.03 6.23 17.63
N THR A 5 -4.23 5.47 16.58
CA THR A 5 -4.39 6.03 15.25
C THR A 5 -5.83 6.37 14.91
N GLY A 6 -6.77 5.92 15.73
CA GLY A 6 -8.19 6.11 15.44
C GLY A 6 -8.73 5.15 14.40
N LEU A 7 -7.98 4.13 14.04
CA LEU A 7 -8.40 3.17 13.04
C LEU A 7 -9.25 2.06 13.58
N CYS A 8 -9.18 1.80 14.89
CA CYS A 8 -9.95 0.72 15.46
C CYS A 8 -11.41 1.04 15.48
N TYR A 9 -12.19 0.09 15.05
CA TYR A 9 -13.63 0.17 15.11
C TYR A 9 -14.12 -0.59 16.35
N PRO A 10 -15.25 -0.19 16.91
CA PRO A 10 -15.76 -0.83 18.11
C PRO A 10 -15.91 -2.34 17.99
N GLU A 11 -16.14 -2.81 16.80
CA GLU A 11 -16.35 -4.22 16.53
C GLU A 11 -15.06 -5.02 16.47
N GLY A 12 -13.93 -4.37 16.63
CA GLY A 12 -12.66 -5.05 16.56
C GLY A 12 -12.23 -5.42 15.16
N GLY A 13 -12.93 -4.89 14.15
CA GLY A 13 -12.61 -5.20 12.77
C GLY A 13 -11.61 -4.26 12.13
N CYS A 14 -10.89 -3.51 12.93
CA CYS A 14 -10.00 -2.47 12.43
C CYS A 14 -8.65 -3.03 12.03
N ARG A 15 -8.64 -3.88 11.03
CA ARG A 15 -7.40 -4.44 10.54
C ARG A 15 -7.16 -3.98 9.12
N LEU A 16 -6.00 -3.37 8.91
CA LEU A 16 -5.62 -2.96 7.58
C LEU A 16 -5.09 -4.14 6.79
N ASN A 17 -5.50 -4.26 5.56
CA ASN A 17 -4.94 -5.25 4.65
C ASN A 17 -3.98 -4.52 3.72
N LEU A 18 -2.70 -4.87 3.79
CA LEU A 18 -1.63 -4.19 3.08
C LEU A 18 -1.04 -5.11 2.04
N LEU A 19 -1.14 -4.69 0.77
CA LEU A 19 -0.56 -5.42 -0.35
C LEU A 19 0.82 -4.84 -0.64
N ILE A 20 1.82 -5.69 -0.80
CA ILE A 20 3.17 -5.28 -1.17
C ILE A 20 3.59 -6.14 -2.35
N CYS A 21 3.89 -5.52 -3.47
CA CYS A 21 4.27 -6.26 -4.67
C CYS A 21 5.46 -5.61 -5.35
N ASP A 22 6.57 -6.37 -5.44
CA ASP A 22 7.80 -5.91 -6.09
C ASP A 22 8.54 -7.16 -6.54
N ASP A 23 9.03 -7.19 -7.78
CA ASP A 23 9.69 -8.39 -8.30
C ASP A 23 11.05 -8.67 -7.66
N GLU A 24 11.55 -7.75 -6.84
CA GLU A 24 12.75 -7.98 -6.05
C GLU A 24 12.36 -8.40 -4.64
N PRO A 25 12.57 -9.68 -4.28
CA PRO A 25 12.19 -10.14 -2.94
C PRO A 25 12.83 -9.33 -1.81
N ALA A 26 14.04 -8.81 -2.02
CA ALA A 26 14.71 -8.01 -0.99
C ALA A 26 13.93 -6.72 -0.70
N VAL A 27 13.33 -6.12 -1.72
CA VAL A 27 12.52 -4.91 -1.53
C VAL A 27 11.24 -5.25 -0.78
N VAL A 28 10.58 -6.35 -1.17
CA VAL A 28 9.38 -6.81 -0.46
C VAL A 28 9.68 -7.00 1.02
N GLU A 29 10.81 -7.62 1.31
CA GLU A 29 11.23 -7.87 2.69
C GLU A 29 11.48 -6.56 3.43
N GLN A 30 12.17 -5.63 2.79
CA GLN A 30 12.49 -4.34 3.40
C GLN A 30 11.22 -3.56 3.74
N VAL A 31 10.31 -3.47 2.78
CA VAL A 31 9.06 -2.74 2.99
C VAL A 31 8.25 -3.41 4.10
N SER A 32 8.13 -4.73 4.04
CA SER A 32 7.37 -5.49 5.03
C SER A 32 7.94 -5.30 6.43
N ALA A 33 9.26 -5.35 6.57
CA ALA A 33 9.89 -5.21 7.88
C ALA A 33 9.68 -3.82 8.47
N LEU A 34 9.86 -2.78 7.64
CA LEU A 34 9.67 -1.42 8.10
C LEU A 34 8.23 -1.16 8.54
N LEU A 35 7.27 -1.63 7.75
CA LEU A 35 5.86 -1.44 8.06
C LEU A 35 5.46 -2.22 9.30
N ARG A 36 5.93 -3.47 9.41
CA ARG A 36 5.59 -4.30 10.56
C ARG A 36 6.12 -3.71 11.85
N ASP A 37 7.37 -3.24 11.82
CA ASP A 37 7.96 -2.62 12.99
C ASP A 37 7.17 -1.39 13.43
N HIS A 38 6.78 -0.56 12.48
CA HIS A 38 6.01 0.64 12.79
C HIS A 38 4.64 0.28 13.36
N CYS A 39 3.97 -0.71 12.75
CA CYS A 39 2.65 -1.12 13.23
C CYS A 39 2.71 -1.64 14.65
N GLU A 40 3.75 -2.42 14.97
CA GLU A 40 3.89 -2.94 16.33
C GLU A 40 4.12 -1.83 17.34
N LYS A 41 4.95 -0.85 16.99
CA LYS A 41 5.24 0.26 17.90
C LYS A 41 4.08 1.21 18.07
N SER A 42 3.23 1.31 17.07
CA SER A 42 2.14 2.29 17.06
C SER A 42 0.78 1.68 17.39
N GLY A 43 0.72 0.38 17.65
CA GLY A 43 -0.55 -0.26 17.97
C GLY A 43 -1.49 -0.37 16.79
N ILE A 44 -0.95 -0.44 15.58
CA ILE A 44 -1.76 -0.58 14.36
C ILE A 44 -1.90 -2.06 14.03
N SER A 45 -3.14 -2.51 13.87
CA SER A 45 -3.42 -3.88 13.51
C SER A 45 -3.43 -4.00 11.99
N ALA A 46 -2.60 -4.88 11.43
CA ALA A 46 -2.47 -5.02 9.98
C ALA A 46 -2.14 -6.44 9.57
N HIS A 47 -2.67 -6.82 8.41
CA HIS A 47 -2.29 -8.04 7.73
C HIS A 47 -1.42 -7.66 6.52
N PHE A 48 -0.34 -8.38 6.34
CA PHE A 48 0.61 -8.11 5.26
C PHE A 48 0.49 -9.20 4.21
N TYR A 49 0.39 -8.80 2.95
CA TYR A 49 0.28 -9.71 1.82
C TYR A 49 1.43 -9.40 0.85
N PRO A 50 2.59 -10.02 1.09
CA PRO A 50 3.79 -9.77 0.28
C PRO A 50 3.82 -10.68 -0.93
N PHE A 51 4.13 -10.11 -2.09
CA PHE A 51 4.26 -10.85 -3.33
C PHE A 51 5.46 -10.35 -4.10
N SER A 52 6.23 -11.30 -4.65
CA SER A 52 7.29 -10.95 -5.59
C SER A 52 6.91 -11.31 -7.02
N ASP A 53 5.69 -11.80 -7.22
CA ASP A 53 5.14 -12.14 -8.53
C ASP A 53 3.70 -11.61 -8.59
N PRO A 54 3.41 -10.60 -9.43
CA PRO A 54 2.06 -10.06 -9.50
C PRO A 54 1.03 -11.09 -9.94
N GLY A 55 1.45 -12.11 -10.71
CA GLY A 55 0.54 -13.17 -11.14
C GLY A 55 0.04 -14.06 -10.01
N ALA A 56 0.70 -14.02 -8.84
CA ALA A 56 0.30 -14.83 -7.70
C ALA A 56 -0.84 -14.19 -6.89
N ILE A 57 -1.16 -12.93 -7.16
CA ILE A 57 -2.18 -12.22 -6.40
C ILE A 57 -3.56 -12.65 -6.89
N LYS A 58 -4.37 -13.20 -6.00
CA LYS A 58 -5.64 -13.80 -6.40
C LYS A 58 -6.84 -12.88 -6.26
N ASP A 59 -6.94 -12.19 -5.14
CA ASP A 59 -8.12 -11.37 -4.84
C ASP A 59 -7.68 -9.93 -4.65
N LEU A 60 -8.14 -9.05 -5.54
CA LEU A 60 -7.74 -7.65 -5.51
C LEU A 60 -8.72 -6.77 -4.74
N SER A 61 -9.83 -7.31 -4.27
CA SER A 61 -10.91 -6.50 -3.69
C SER A 61 -10.73 -6.21 -2.21
N SER A 62 -9.77 -6.83 -1.53
CA SER A 62 -9.71 -6.80 -0.08
C SER A 62 -8.63 -5.92 0.52
N TYR A 63 -7.85 -5.22 -0.29
CA TYR A 63 -6.73 -4.42 0.23
C TYR A 63 -7.13 -2.99 0.51
N ASP A 64 -6.59 -2.45 1.60
CA ASP A 64 -6.80 -1.05 1.96
C ASP A 64 -5.71 -0.16 1.37
N ILE A 65 -4.47 -0.62 1.41
CA ILE A 65 -3.33 0.12 0.89
C ILE A 65 -2.47 -0.86 0.09
N ALA A 66 -2.02 -0.43 -1.08
CA ALA A 66 -1.16 -1.24 -1.92
C ALA A 66 0.15 -0.50 -2.21
N PHE A 67 1.26 -1.19 -1.96
CA PHE A 67 2.60 -0.69 -2.30
C PHE A 67 3.07 -1.48 -3.50
N LEU A 68 3.18 -0.83 -4.66
CA LEU A 68 3.44 -1.51 -5.92
C LEU A 68 4.67 -0.95 -6.60
N ASP A 69 5.58 -1.86 -7.00
CA ASP A 69 6.69 -1.49 -7.86
C ASP A 69 6.15 -1.23 -9.26
N ILE A 70 6.59 -0.15 -9.90
CA ILE A 70 6.13 0.18 -11.25
C ILE A 70 6.72 -0.76 -12.28
N ASP A 71 8.02 -1.03 -12.19
CA ASP A 71 8.74 -1.80 -13.19
C ASP A 71 9.07 -3.20 -12.66
N MET A 72 8.31 -4.19 -13.10
CA MET A 72 8.45 -5.56 -12.62
C MET A 72 8.76 -6.52 -13.77
N GLY A 73 9.86 -6.28 -14.46
CA GLY A 73 10.29 -7.13 -15.56
C GLY A 73 9.28 -7.10 -16.71
N ASP A 74 8.69 -8.25 -17.00
CA ASP A 74 7.70 -8.36 -18.08
C ASP A 74 6.35 -7.79 -17.71
N SER A 75 6.15 -7.45 -16.45
CA SER A 75 4.88 -6.93 -15.96
C SER A 75 5.03 -5.48 -15.54
N SER A 76 3.95 -4.73 -15.63
CA SER A 76 3.94 -3.34 -15.22
C SER A 76 3.10 -3.19 -13.97
N GLY A 77 3.66 -2.49 -12.97
CA GLY A 77 2.89 -2.13 -11.78
C GLY A 77 1.72 -1.21 -12.11
N ILE A 78 1.84 -0.43 -13.18
CA ILE A 78 0.75 0.43 -13.63
C ILE A 78 -0.42 -0.44 -14.10
N ASP A 79 -0.15 -1.52 -14.84
CA ASP A 79 -1.23 -2.41 -15.30
C ASP A 79 -1.89 -3.11 -14.12
N LEU A 80 -1.10 -3.56 -13.15
CA LEU A 80 -1.64 -4.14 -11.93
C LEU A 80 -2.51 -3.12 -11.21
N ALA A 81 -2.03 -1.88 -11.13
CA ALA A 81 -2.78 -0.82 -10.46
C ALA A 81 -4.09 -0.51 -11.16
N ARG A 82 -4.12 -0.58 -12.50
CA ARG A 82 -5.37 -0.37 -13.24
C ARG A 82 -6.40 -1.43 -12.87
N THR A 83 -5.98 -2.69 -12.84
CA THR A 83 -6.88 -3.77 -12.47
C THR A 83 -7.33 -3.63 -11.02
N LEU A 84 -6.39 -3.32 -10.14
CA LEU A 84 -6.68 -3.14 -8.72
C LEU A 84 -7.69 -2.02 -8.52
N ARG A 85 -7.51 -0.88 -9.20
CA ARG A 85 -8.43 0.26 -9.07
C ARG A 85 -9.83 -0.10 -9.54
N ARG A 86 -9.92 -0.89 -10.62
CA ARG A 86 -11.21 -1.31 -11.14
C ARG A 86 -11.96 -2.20 -10.16
N GLU A 87 -11.25 -3.13 -9.53
CA GLU A 87 -11.88 -4.12 -8.65
C GLU A 87 -11.98 -3.65 -7.21
N ASN A 88 -11.25 -2.60 -6.86
CA ASN A 88 -11.20 -2.10 -5.49
C ASN A 88 -11.10 -0.58 -5.54
N PRO A 89 -12.22 0.11 -5.82
CA PRO A 89 -12.17 1.56 -6.05
C PRO A 89 -11.61 2.37 -4.89
N GLY A 90 -11.73 1.86 -3.67
CA GLY A 90 -11.28 2.61 -2.49
C GLY A 90 -9.82 2.39 -2.12
N VAL A 91 -9.10 1.52 -2.83
CA VAL A 91 -7.72 1.21 -2.44
C VAL A 91 -6.83 2.45 -2.56
N VAL A 92 -5.93 2.61 -1.60
CA VAL A 92 -4.93 3.68 -1.61
C VAL A 92 -3.64 3.08 -2.19
N ILE A 93 -3.17 3.63 -3.29
CA ILE A 93 -2.01 3.08 -4.02
C ILE A 93 -0.79 3.96 -3.82
N ILE A 94 0.31 3.36 -3.38
CA ILE A 94 1.61 4.01 -3.29
C ILE A 94 2.55 3.24 -4.22
N PHE A 95 3.10 3.93 -5.20
CA PHE A 95 4.05 3.29 -6.11
C PHE A 95 5.47 3.37 -5.54
N LEU A 96 6.18 2.27 -5.68
CA LEU A 96 7.61 2.20 -5.37
C LEU A 96 8.33 2.26 -6.71
N THR A 97 9.31 3.15 -6.84
CA THR A 97 9.97 3.28 -8.12
C THR A 97 11.40 3.77 -7.95
N ASN A 98 12.25 3.45 -8.91
CA ASN A 98 13.57 4.02 -9.00
C ASN A 98 13.57 5.32 -9.80
N PHE A 99 12.49 5.60 -10.53
CA PHE A 99 12.44 6.72 -11.46
C PHE A 99 11.14 7.49 -11.34
N ILE A 100 11.24 8.76 -11.01
CA ILE A 100 10.06 9.61 -10.80
C ILE A 100 9.32 9.94 -12.13
N GLN A 101 9.97 9.72 -13.27
CA GLN A 101 9.34 10.04 -14.55
C GLN A 101 8.10 9.19 -14.84
N TYR A 102 7.87 8.16 -14.06
CA TYR A 102 6.65 7.37 -14.21
C TYR A 102 5.43 8.02 -13.57
N ALA A 103 5.62 9.13 -12.83
CA ALA A 103 4.52 9.76 -12.12
C ALA A 103 3.30 10.10 -12.98
N PRO A 104 3.47 10.63 -14.23
CA PRO A 104 2.29 10.97 -15.03
C PRO A 104 1.38 9.80 -15.32
N GLU A 105 1.92 8.59 -15.46
CA GLU A 105 1.10 7.41 -15.75
C GLU A 105 0.21 7.02 -14.58
N GLY A 106 0.60 7.39 -13.37
CA GLY A 106 -0.17 7.05 -12.19
C GLY A 106 -1.44 7.87 -12.03
N PHE A 107 -1.59 8.96 -12.76
CA PHE A 107 -2.82 9.75 -12.69
C PHE A 107 -4.02 8.94 -13.11
N GLU A 108 -3.84 8.04 -14.07
CA GLU A 108 -4.94 7.21 -14.56
C GLU A 108 -5.48 6.27 -13.48
N VAL A 109 -4.63 5.88 -12.54
CA VAL A 109 -5.02 4.96 -11.48
C VAL A 109 -5.17 5.67 -10.14
N GLN A 110 -5.06 6.99 -10.14
CA GLN A 110 -5.21 7.81 -8.95
C GLN A 110 -4.25 7.38 -7.85
N ALA A 111 -2.96 7.32 -8.19
CA ALA A 111 -1.94 6.99 -7.21
C ALA A 111 -1.92 8.05 -6.11
N PHE A 112 -1.84 7.58 -4.87
CA PHE A 112 -1.80 8.48 -3.71
C PHE A 112 -0.44 9.13 -3.56
N ARG A 113 0.63 8.32 -3.72
CA ARG A 113 2.00 8.80 -3.58
C ARG A 113 2.93 7.99 -4.46
N TYR A 114 4.08 8.59 -4.78
CA TYR A 114 5.20 7.91 -5.42
C TYR A 114 6.36 7.95 -4.47
N LEU A 115 6.90 6.80 -4.13
CA LEU A 115 8.03 6.68 -3.23
C LEU A 115 9.24 6.20 -4.01
N LEU A 116 10.26 7.05 -4.08
CA LEU A 116 11.53 6.63 -4.68
C LEU A 116 12.18 5.61 -3.76
N LYS A 117 12.66 4.51 -4.33
CA LYS A 117 13.24 3.44 -3.51
C LYS A 117 14.43 3.92 -2.69
N ARG A 118 15.18 4.90 -3.19
CA ARG A 118 16.31 5.45 -2.44
C ARG A 118 15.86 6.21 -1.19
N ASP A 119 14.62 6.63 -1.14
CA ASP A 119 14.07 7.38 -0.01
C ASP A 119 13.27 6.51 0.95
N MET A 120 13.35 5.19 0.78
CA MET A 120 12.52 4.25 1.53
C MET A 120 12.62 4.45 3.04
N ASN A 121 13.84 4.52 3.57
CA ASN A 121 14.03 4.60 5.01
C ASN A 121 13.50 5.90 5.60
N GLU A 122 13.47 6.96 4.82
CA GLU A 122 13.03 8.25 5.32
C GLU A 122 11.55 8.51 5.11
N LYS A 123 10.98 8.00 4.01
CA LYS A 123 9.65 8.42 3.58
C LYS A 123 8.59 7.36 3.64
N LEU A 124 8.96 6.09 3.75
CA LEU A 124 7.94 5.03 3.74
C LEU A 124 6.94 5.23 4.88
N ILE A 125 7.42 5.43 6.08
CA ILE A 125 6.52 5.54 7.23
C ILE A 125 5.66 6.81 7.18
N PRO A 126 6.20 8.00 6.89
CA PRO A 126 5.34 9.17 6.72
C PRO A 126 4.28 8.96 5.65
N TYR A 127 4.62 8.31 4.54
CA TYR A 127 3.66 8.05 3.47
C TYR A 127 2.61 7.02 3.91
N PHE A 128 3.04 6.01 4.66
CA PHE A 128 2.12 5.03 5.22
C PHE A 128 1.12 5.70 6.17
N GLU A 129 1.60 6.58 7.04
CA GLU A 129 0.73 7.32 7.96
C GLU A 129 -0.29 8.16 7.19
N ALA A 130 0.17 8.82 6.13
CA ALA A 130 -0.74 9.60 5.28
C ALA A 130 -1.78 8.70 4.61
N ALA A 131 -1.34 7.51 4.17
CA ALA A 131 -2.25 6.56 3.53
C ALA A 131 -3.31 6.06 4.51
N ILE A 132 -2.93 5.83 5.76
CA ILE A 132 -3.88 5.42 6.78
C ILE A 132 -4.95 6.50 6.96
N ARG A 133 -4.54 7.76 7.01
CA ARG A 133 -5.51 8.86 7.13
C ARG A 133 -6.44 8.89 5.94
N GLU A 134 -5.93 8.58 4.75
CA GLU A 134 -6.76 8.56 3.56
C GLU A 134 -7.77 7.40 3.60
N VAL A 135 -7.34 6.23 4.08
CA VAL A 135 -8.26 5.10 4.25
C VAL A 135 -9.40 5.47 5.20
N VAL A 136 -9.06 6.08 6.32
CA VAL A 136 -10.06 6.48 7.30
C VAL A 136 -11.01 7.52 6.71
N ARG A 137 -10.46 8.51 6.00
CA ARG A 137 -11.27 9.54 5.37
C ARG A 137 -12.27 8.96 4.37
N LYS A 138 -11.81 8.02 3.54
CA LYS A 138 -12.69 7.40 2.54
C LYS A 138 -13.80 6.60 3.19
N LYS A 139 -13.51 5.92 4.27
CA LYS A 139 -14.54 5.14 4.96
C LYS A 139 -15.60 6.04 5.59
N ARG A 140 -15.18 7.19 6.11
CA ARG A 140 -16.14 8.15 6.66
C ARG A 140 -17.07 8.71 5.59
N VAL A 141 -16.51 8.97 4.42
CA VAL A 141 -17.30 9.51 3.32
C VAL A 141 -18.33 8.50 2.85
N LEU A 142 -17.97 7.22 2.86
CA LEU A 142 -18.86 6.17 2.36
C LEU A 142 -19.94 5.75 3.35
N THR A 143 -19.79 6.14 4.61
CA THR A 143 -20.79 5.84 5.61
C THR A 143 -21.68 7.05 5.84
#